data_95430ca63ed6e453113d33463f80da77
#
_entry.id   95430ca63ed6e453113d33463f80da77
#
_cell.length_a   1.000
_cell.length_b   1.000
_cell.length_c   1.000
_cell.angle_alpha   90.00
_cell.angle_beta   90.00
_cell.angle_gamma   90.00
#
_symmetry.space_group_name_H-M   'P 1'
#
loop_
_entity.id
_entity.type
_entity.pdbx_description
1 polymer ?
#
loop_
_entity_poly.entity_id
_entity_poly.type
_entity_poly.pdbx_seq_one_letter_code
_entity_poly.pdbx_strand_id
1 'polypeptide(L)'
;TPVKKTLFMDFAIHGFEDEYYRDGQVLVNEANVLIDYFVNHIKELKNYTLVIVPCANPDGVIAGTNNQRACNTAFGRCTANHIDINRDWGSFRAVETRALRDFIKQCKPTFYLNIHGWLNETLGDSNLNAIISKELGLAKKMNNNYPSNYAIGWVHKNLKIPATLVEYKSSSSVSTQK
;
A
#
# COMPACT_ATOMS: atom_id res chain seq x y z
N THR A 1 -16.90 -8.42 25.19
CA THR A 1 -16.28 -7.25 24.53
C THR A 1 -16.17 -7.59 23.06
N PRO A 2 -16.68 -6.76 22.12
CA PRO A 2 -16.56 -7.05 20.70
C PRO A 2 -15.08 -7.16 20.31
N VAL A 3 -14.77 -8.15 19.47
CA VAL A 3 -13.39 -8.36 18.98
C VAL A 3 -13.01 -7.15 18.13
N LYS A 4 -11.93 -6.48 18.52
CA LYS A 4 -11.42 -5.32 17.81
C LYS A 4 -10.83 -5.76 16.45
N LYS A 5 -11.32 -5.21 15.35
CA LYS A 5 -10.80 -5.50 14.01
C LYS A 5 -9.63 -4.59 13.71
N THR A 6 -8.57 -5.12 13.10
CA THR A 6 -7.39 -4.34 12.72
C THR A 6 -7.34 -4.19 11.20
N LEU A 7 -7.37 -2.95 10.74
CA LEU A 7 -7.06 -2.58 9.35
C LEU A 7 -5.59 -2.18 9.28
N PHE A 8 -4.82 -2.89 8.49
CA PHE A 8 -3.42 -2.56 8.21
C PHE A 8 -3.32 -1.96 6.81
N MET A 9 -2.66 -0.82 6.71
CA MET A 9 -2.40 -0.12 5.45
C MET A 9 -0.92 0.19 5.34
N ASP A 10 -0.33 -0.07 4.18
CA ASP A 10 0.99 0.45 3.84
C ASP A 10 0.94 1.29 2.58
N PHE A 11 1.81 2.29 2.55
CA PHE A 11 1.91 3.28 1.49
C PHE A 11 3.35 3.34 0.98
N ALA A 12 3.51 3.82 -0.25
CA ALA A 12 4.80 4.08 -0.87
C ALA A 12 5.77 2.89 -0.79
N ILE A 13 5.27 1.70 -1.11
CA ILE A 13 6.11 0.52 -1.34
C ILE A 13 7.00 0.73 -2.57
N HIS A 14 6.51 1.52 -3.52
CA HIS A 14 7.30 2.14 -4.57
C HIS A 14 7.49 3.63 -4.27
N GLY A 15 8.71 4.12 -4.39
CA GLY A 15 9.00 5.55 -4.24
C GLY A 15 8.66 6.36 -5.49
N PHE A 16 8.37 5.68 -6.59
CA PHE A 16 7.96 6.22 -7.87
C PHE A 16 6.93 5.29 -8.51
N GLU A 17 5.79 5.83 -8.91
CA GLU A 17 4.63 5.09 -9.44
C GLU A 17 4.29 5.48 -10.88
N ASP A 18 5.30 5.93 -11.64
CA ASP A 18 5.27 6.11 -13.10
C ASP A 18 4.48 7.34 -13.61
N GLU A 19 4.10 8.33 -12.76
CA GLU A 19 3.39 9.53 -13.24
C GLU A 19 4.35 10.73 -13.36
N TYR A 20 5.11 11.07 -12.31
CA TYR A 20 6.11 12.13 -12.36
C TYR A 20 7.18 11.95 -11.27
N TYR A 21 8.25 12.73 -11.34
CA TYR A 21 9.34 12.67 -10.37
C TYR A 21 8.85 12.81 -8.93
N ARG A 22 9.15 11.84 -8.08
CA ARG A 22 8.73 11.75 -6.67
C ARG A 22 7.23 11.61 -6.43
N ASP A 23 6.49 11.04 -7.34
CA ASP A 23 5.05 10.85 -7.16
C ASP A 23 4.71 9.90 -5.99
N GLY A 24 5.62 9.01 -5.59
CA GLY A 24 5.50 8.22 -4.35
C GLY A 24 5.41 9.07 -3.08
N GLN A 25 5.93 10.30 -3.08
CA GLN A 25 5.77 11.24 -1.97
C GLN A 25 4.30 11.64 -1.74
N VAL A 26 3.48 11.62 -2.79
CA VAL A 26 2.04 11.90 -2.67
C VAL A 26 1.37 10.86 -1.78
N LEU A 27 1.74 9.58 -1.94
CA LEU A 27 1.20 8.50 -1.11
C LEU A 27 1.63 8.62 0.35
N VAL A 28 2.88 9.07 0.60
CA VAL A 28 3.35 9.35 1.97
C VAL A 28 2.56 10.51 2.59
N ASN A 29 2.30 11.55 1.82
CA ASN A 29 1.52 12.70 2.28
C ASN A 29 0.08 12.29 2.63
N GLU A 30 -0.53 11.45 1.79
CA GLU A 30 -1.87 10.89 2.04
C GLU A 30 -1.91 10.10 3.34
N ALA A 31 -0.93 9.22 3.56
CA ALA A 31 -0.83 8.47 4.81
C ALA A 31 -0.75 9.37 6.03
N ASN A 32 0.02 10.46 5.95
CA ASN A 32 0.14 11.44 7.04
C ASN A 32 -1.18 12.19 7.29
N VAL A 33 -1.90 12.58 6.22
CA VAL A 33 -3.23 13.19 6.35
C VAL A 33 -4.21 12.25 7.06
N LEU A 34 -4.21 10.96 6.71
CA LEU A 34 -5.03 9.95 7.38
C LEU A 34 -4.66 9.78 8.85
N ILE A 35 -3.36 9.75 9.16
CA ILE A 35 -2.86 9.68 10.54
C ILE A 35 -3.36 10.88 11.34
N ASP A 36 -3.15 12.08 10.85
CA ASP A 36 -3.55 13.33 11.52
C ASP A 36 -5.07 13.38 11.71
N TYR A 37 -5.82 12.96 10.70
CA TYR A 37 -7.28 12.91 10.80
C TYR A 37 -7.71 11.98 11.95
N PHE A 38 -7.26 10.73 11.96
CA PHE A 38 -7.71 9.76 12.96
C PHE A 38 -7.13 9.99 14.37
N VAL A 39 -5.98 10.64 14.49
CA VAL A 39 -5.48 11.11 15.80
C VAL A 39 -6.47 12.10 16.42
N ASN A 40 -7.00 13.03 15.61
CA ASN A 40 -7.97 14.03 16.05
C ASN A 40 -9.41 13.50 16.14
N HIS A 41 -9.72 12.38 15.43
CA HIS A 41 -11.05 11.80 15.33
C HIS A 41 -11.08 10.33 15.79
N ILE A 42 -10.31 9.99 16.81
CA ILE A 42 -10.12 8.61 17.29
C ILE A 42 -11.43 7.87 17.59
N LYS A 43 -12.47 8.59 17.97
CA LYS A 43 -13.80 8.00 18.23
C LYS A 43 -14.46 7.41 16.99
N GLU A 44 -14.10 7.87 15.80
CA GLU A 44 -14.66 7.36 14.54
C GLU A 44 -14.15 5.95 14.21
N LEU A 45 -13.02 5.55 14.75
CA LEU A 45 -12.50 4.19 14.59
C LEU A 45 -13.41 3.13 15.25
N LYS A 46 -14.23 3.52 16.24
CA LYS A 46 -15.18 2.62 16.93
C LYS A 46 -14.48 1.33 17.39
N ASN A 47 -14.81 0.21 16.74
CA ASN A 47 -14.26 -1.12 17.03
C ASN A 47 -13.05 -1.50 16.16
N TYR A 48 -12.48 -0.53 15.44
CA TYR A 48 -11.31 -0.77 14.60
C TYR A 48 -10.03 -0.26 15.28
N THR A 49 -8.94 -0.96 15.01
CA THR A 49 -7.57 -0.45 15.14
C THR A 49 -7.07 -0.16 13.75
N LEU A 50 -6.55 1.03 13.53
CA LEU A 50 -5.89 1.39 12.28
C LEU A 50 -4.39 1.34 12.51
N VAL A 51 -3.69 0.61 11.65
CA VAL A 51 -2.23 0.56 11.59
C VAL A 51 -1.81 1.08 10.23
N ILE A 52 -1.01 2.13 10.20
CA ILE A 52 -0.52 2.75 8.97
C ILE A 52 1.01 2.70 8.95
N VAL A 53 1.57 2.20 7.84
CA VAL A 53 2.98 2.35 7.47
C VAL A 53 3.03 3.44 6.40
N PRO A 54 3.40 4.68 6.74
CA PRO A 54 3.28 5.81 5.82
C PRO A 54 4.27 5.76 4.66
N CYS A 55 5.39 5.08 4.85
CA CYS A 55 6.43 4.94 3.84
C CYS A 55 7.14 3.60 4.00
N ALA A 56 6.82 2.65 3.12
CA ALA A 56 7.45 1.33 3.14
C ALA A 56 8.81 1.29 2.42
N ASN A 57 9.11 2.27 1.58
CA ASN A 57 10.36 2.39 0.81
C ASN A 57 10.94 3.82 0.91
N PRO A 58 11.50 4.22 2.04
CA PRO A 58 11.99 5.58 2.25
C PRO A 58 13.10 5.97 1.29
N ASP A 59 14.03 5.07 0.99
CA ASP A 59 15.13 5.32 0.06
C ASP A 59 14.61 5.58 -1.35
N GLY A 60 13.64 4.79 -1.79
CA GLY A 60 13.00 4.97 -3.09
C GLY A 60 12.25 6.30 -3.21
N VAL A 61 11.53 6.71 -2.14
CA VAL A 61 10.82 8.00 -2.10
C VAL A 61 11.80 9.17 -2.18
N ILE A 62 12.91 9.10 -1.44
CA ILE A 62 13.96 10.15 -1.46
C ILE A 62 14.59 10.22 -2.86
N ALA A 63 14.94 9.10 -3.43
CA ALA A 63 15.53 9.03 -4.77
C ALA A 63 14.56 9.54 -5.84
N GLY A 64 13.30 9.09 -5.80
CA GLY A 64 12.18 9.57 -6.60
C GLY A 64 12.47 9.69 -8.08
N THR A 65 13.27 8.80 -8.65
CA THR A 65 13.72 8.89 -10.03
C THR A 65 12.61 8.46 -11.00
N ASN A 66 12.68 8.96 -12.21
CA ASN A 66 11.78 8.65 -13.28
C ASN A 66 12.22 7.42 -14.11
N ASN A 67 13.10 6.59 -13.59
CA ASN A 67 13.48 5.38 -14.29
C ASN A 67 12.45 4.29 -14.05
N GLN A 68 11.45 4.35 -14.88
CA GLN A 68 10.25 3.56 -14.87
C GLN A 68 10.58 2.07 -14.88
N ARG A 69 10.02 1.30 -13.94
CA ARG A 69 9.97 -0.15 -13.99
C ARG A 69 11.31 -0.89 -13.97
N ALA A 70 12.43 -0.21 -14.22
CA ALA A 70 13.76 -0.80 -14.22
C ALA A 70 14.48 -0.49 -12.90
N CYS A 71 14.57 -1.48 -12.04
CA CYS A 71 15.32 -1.35 -10.80
C CYS A 71 16.84 -1.39 -11.00
N ASN A 72 17.34 -1.46 -12.22
CA ASN A 72 18.75 -1.71 -12.54
C ASN A 72 19.65 -0.47 -12.53
N THR A 73 19.12 0.72 -12.82
CA THR A 73 19.92 1.96 -12.95
C THR A 73 19.54 3.04 -11.95
N ALA A 74 18.31 2.98 -11.43
CA ALA A 74 17.82 3.90 -10.43
C ALA A 74 16.85 3.19 -9.51
N PHE A 75 16.81 3.55 -8.25
CA PHE A 75 16.01 2.84 -7.28
C PHE A 75 14.76 3.61 -6.82
N GLY A 76 14.32 4.64 -7.54
CA GLY A 76 13.14 5.39 -7.15
C GLY A 76 11.89 4.53 -6.97
N ARG A 77 11.58 3.66 -7.93
CA ARG A 77 10.56 2.63 -7.77
C ARG A 77 10.99 1.57 -6.75
N CYS A 78 12.23 1.12 -6.80
CA CYS A 78 12.78 0.03 -6.02
C CYS A 78 13.52 0.53 -4.78
N THR A 79 13.97 -0.39 -3.93
CA THR A 79 14.85 -0.09 -2.80
C THR A 79 16.23 0.38 -3.27
N ALA A 80 17.07 0.88 -2.35
CA ALA A 80 18.46 1.23 -2.63
C ALA A 80 19.28 0.05 -3.19
N ASN A 81 18.89 -1.18 -2.88
CA ASN A 81 19.49 -2.40 -3.41
C ASN A 81 18.85 -2.89 -4.72
N HIS A 82 18.12 -2.03 -5.42
CA HIS A 82 17.49 -2.32 -6.70
C HIS A 82 16.50 -3.50 -6.68
N ILE A 83 15.77 -3.67 -5.58
CA ILE A 83 14.77 -4.70 -5.44
C ILE A 83 13.37 -4.06 -5.47
N ASP A 84 12.50 -4.49 -6.37
CA ASP A 84 11.09 -4.14 -6.35
C ASP A 84 10.42 -4.89 -5.17
N ILE A 85 10.03 -4.13 -4.15
CA ILE A 85 9.42 -4.69 -2.94
C ILE A 85 8.14 -5.46 -3.29
N ASN A 86 7.34 -4.96 -4.24
CA ASN A 86 6.10 -5.64 -4.64
C ASN A 86 6.32 -6.78 -5.66
N ARG A 87 7.56 -7.24 -5.81
CA ARG A 87 7.95 -8.48 -6.53
C ARG A 87 8.78 -9.41 -5.64
N ASP A 88 9.07 -9.01 -4.41
CA ASP A 88 9.99 -9.72 -3.51
C ASP A 88 9.27 -10.60 -2.46
N TRP A 89 7.94 -10.61 -2.47
CA TRP A 89 7.14 -11.41 -1.54
C TRP A 89 7.24 -12.91 -1.88
N GLY A 90 7.93 -13.63 -1.02
CA GLY A 90 8.32 -15.03 -1.23
C GLY A 90 9.83 -15.21 -1.23
N SER A 91 10.58 -14.30 -1.85
CA SER A 91 12.06 -14.29 -1.83
C SER A 91 12.61 -13.59 -0.60
N PHE A 92 11.96 -12.49 -0.18
CA PHE A 92 12.32 -11.67 1.00
C PHE A 92 13.79 -11.22 1.01
N ARG A 93 14.31 -10.78 -0.13
CA ARG A 93 15.69 -10.33 -0.28
C ARG A 93 15.89 -8.92 0.29
N ALA A 94 14.93 -8.01 0.06
CA ALA A 94 15.00 -6.65 0.59
C ALA A 94 14.76 -6.64 2.11
N VAL A 95 15.45 -5.77 2.82
CA VAL A 95 15.25 -5.57 4.28
C VAL A 95 13.86 -4.98 4.53
N GLU A 96 13.41 -4.10 3.67
CA GLU A 96 12.09 -3.45 3.70
C GLU A 96 10.96 -4.48 3.58
N THR A 97 11.08 -5.44 2.66
CA THR A 97 10.09 -6.53 2.51
C THR A 97 10.03 -7.38 3.77
N ARG A 98 11.19 -7.72 4.36
CA ARG A 98 11.24 -8.50 5.61
C ARG A 98 10.64 -7.73 6.78
N ALA A 99 11.00 -6.46 6.94
CA ALA A 99 10.49 -5.60 8.01
C ALA A 99 8.97 -5.45 7.92
N LEU A 100 8.45 -5.16 6.72
CA LEU A 100 7.01 -5.03 6.49
C LEU A 100 6.27 -6.34 6.77
N ARG A 101 6.78 -7.47 6.26
CA ARG A 101 6.23 -8.81 6.54
C ARG A 101 6.13 -9.08 8.05
N ASP A 102 7.21 -8.84 8.78
CA ASP A 102 7.28 -9.18 10.21
C ASP A 102 6.37 -8.26 11.02
N PHE A 103 6.25 -6.99 10.63
CA PHE A 103 5.33 -6.06 11.26
C PHE A 103 3.85 -6.43 10.98
N ILE A 104 3.50 -6.80 9.75
CA ILE A 104 2.16 -7.33 9.43
C ILE A 104 1.84 -8.55 10.31
N LYS A 105 2.77 -9.51 10.43
CA LYS A 105 2.59 -10.69 11.28
C LYS A 105 2.39 -10.34 12.75
N GLN A 106 3.14 -9.36 13.26
CA GLN A 106 3.03 -8.88 14.63
C GLN A 106 1.66 -8.23 14.90
N CYS A 107 1.17 -7.43 13.98
CA CYS A 107 -0.11 -6.71 14.11
C CYS A 107 -1.33 -7.63 13.97
N LYS A 108 -1.19 -8.80 13.37
CA LYS A 108 -2.28 -9.78 13.13
C LYS A 108 -3.54 -9.11 12.57
N PRO A 109 -3.46 -8.43 11.42
CA PRO A 109 -4.57 -7.65 10.89
C PRO A 109 -5.77 -8.53 10.54
N THR A 110 -6.96 -7.91 10.54
CA THR A 110 -8.20 -8.50 10.01
C THR A 110 -8.35 -8.22 8.52
N PHE A 111 -7.83 -7.07 8.08
CA PHE A 111 -7.85 -6.61 6.69
C PHE A 111 -6.51 -5.96 6.34
N TYR A 112 -6.08 -6.11 5.10
CA TYR A 112 -4.85 -5.53 4.59
C TYR A 112 -5.07 -4.74 3.31
N LEU A 113 -4.59 -3.49 3.28
CA LEU A 113 -4.59 -2.63 2.10
C LEU A 113 -3.16 -2.22 1.75
N ASN A 114 -2.79 -2.42 0.50
CA ASN A 114 -1.52 -2.02 -0.07
C ASN A 114 -1.77 -0.87 -1.06
N ILE A 115 -1.33 0.34 -0.73
CA ILE A 115 -1.72 1.58 -1.43
C ILE A 115 -0.66 2.00 -2.43
N HIS A 116 -1.10 2.15 -3.67
CA HIS A 116 -0.33 2.46 -4.86
C HIS A 116 -0.96 3.59 -5.70
N GLY A 117 -0.31 4.01 -6.74
CA GLY A 117 -0.78 4.83 -7.85
C GLY A 117 -0.25 4.31 -9.20
N TRP A 118 -0.86 4.52 -10.34
CA TRP A 118 -2.02 5.40 -10.64
C TRP A 118 -2.87 4.70 -11.72
N LEU A 119 -3.14 3.42 -11.55
CA LEU A 119 -3.81 2.59 -12.56
C LEU A 119 -5.35 2.65 -12.49
N ASN A 120 -5.90 3.40 -11.53
CA ASN A 120 -7.34 3.55 -11.37
C ASN A 120 -8.07 2.21 -11.17
N GLU A 121 -7.52 1.36 -10.28
CA GLU A 121 -8.03 0.01 -10.08
C GLU A 121 -7.88 -0.52 -8.66
N THR A 122 -8.55 -1.63 -8.37
CA THR A 122 -8.32 -2.47 -7.19
C THR A 122 -8.02 -3.90 -7.61
N LEU A 123 -7.13 -4.56 -6.87
CA LEU A 123 -6.68 -5.93 -7.11
C LEU A 123 -6.72 -6.73 -5.81
N GLY A 124 -7.41 -7.87 -5.76
CA GLY A 124 -7.44 -8.73 -4.59
C GLY A 124 -8.83 -9.17 -4.16
N ASP A 125 -9.18 -9.00 -2.89
CA ASP A 125 -10.46 -9.45 -2.32
C ASP A 125 -11.65 -8.75 -2.95
N SER A 126 -12.64 -9.52 -3.40
CA SER A 126 -13.78 -8.99 -4.15
C SER A 126 -14.69 -8.06 -3.33
N ASN A 127 -14.82 -8.31 -2.02
CA ASN A 127 -15.64 -7.47 -1.15
C ASN A 127 -14.93 -6.15 -0.84
N LEU A 128 -13.62 -6.20 -0.53
CA LEU A 128 -12.80 -5.00 -0.35
C LEU A 128 -12.75 -4.18 -1.64
N ASN A 129 -12.53 -4.82 -2.79
CA ASN A 129 -12.54 -4.17 -4.09
C ASN A 129 -13.85 -3.43 -4.36
N ALA A 130 -14.99 -4.06 -4.05
CA ALA A 130 -16.31 -3.46 -4.27
C ALA A 130 -16.52 -2.21 -3.40
N ILE A 131 -16.13 -2.27 -2.13
CA ILE A 131 -16.25 -1.14 -1.19
C ILE A 131 -15.30 -0.02 -1.62
N ILE A 132 -14.02 -0.31 -1.76
CA ILE A 132 -12.97 0.70 -2.01
C ILE A 132 -13.19 1.36 -3.37
N SER A 133 -13.46 0.58 -4.43
CA SER A 133 -13.71 1.17 -5.76
C SER A 133 -14.93 2.08 -5.78
N LYS A 134 -15.98 1.75 -5.02
CA LYS A 134 -17.15 2.61 -4.90
C LYS A 134 -16.81 3.92 -4.20
N GLU A 135 -16.15 3.84 -3.04
CA GLU A 135 -15.85 5.02 -2.22
C GLU A 135 -14.82 5.96 -2.89
N LEU A 136 -13.81 5.40 -3.58
CA LEU A 136 -12.77 6.16 -4.27
C LEU A 136 -13.08 6.44 -5.75
N GLY A 137 -14.19 5.93 -6.28
CA GLY A 137 -14.56 6.10 -7.70
C GLY A 137 -13.59 5.44 -8.67
N LEU A 138 -13.00 4.28 -8.31
CA LEU A 138 -12.04 3.58 -9.15
C LEU A 138 -12.74 2.76 -10.25
N ALA A 139 -12.16 2.81 -11.46
CA ALA A 139 -12.83 2.30 -12.66
C ALA A 139 -12.78 0.77 -12.77
N LYS A 140 -11.69 0.14 -12.35
CA LYS A 140 -11.47 -1.29 -12.53
C LYS A 140 -11.44 -2.05 -11.21
N LYS A 141 -11.92 -3.30 -11.22
CA LYS A 141 -11.87 -4.24 -10.10
C LYS A 141 -11.36 -5.59 -10.58
N MET A 142 -10.16 -5.95 -10.17
CA MET A 142 -9.55 -7.26 -10.48
C MET A 142 -9.79 -8.21 -9.30
N ASN A 143 -11.01 -8.73 -9.25
CA ASN A 143 -11.50 -9.56 -8.14
C ASN A 143 -10.80 -10.91 -8.06
N ASN A 144 -10.49 -11.34 -6.83
CA ASN A 144 -9.86 -12.62 -6.52
C ASN A 144 -8.51 -12.84 -7.25
N ASN A 145 -7.84 -11.75 -7.60
CA ASN A 145 -6.54 -11.78 -8.24
C ASN A 145 -5.44 -11.48 -7.19
N TYR A 146 -4.62 -12.47 -6.90
CA TYR A 146 -3.58 -12.43 -5.87
C TYR A 146 -2.23 -12.89 -6.45
N PRO A 147 -1.48 -12.03 -7.15
CA PRO A 147 -0.17 -12.40 -7.67
C PRO A 147 0.76 -12.86 -6.53
N SER A 148 1.39 -14.01 -6.69
CA SER A 148 2.10 -14.70 -5.60
C SER A 148 3.32 -13.95 -5.06
N ASN A 149 3.91 -13.08 -5.87
CA ASN A 149 5.08 -12.27 -5.53
C ASN A 149 4.72 -10.85 -5.07
N TYR A 150 3.42 -10.52 -4.94
CA TYR A 150 2.91 -9.27 -4.39
C TYR A 150 2.63 -9.39 -2.88
N ALA A 151 2.64 -8.26 -2.19
CA ALA A 151 2.26 -8.16 -0.78
C ALA A 151 0.89 -8.80 -0.51
N ILE A 152 -0.14 -8.42 -1.27
CA ILE A 152 -1.50 -8.94 -1.13
C ILE A 152 -1.59 -10.45 -1.34
N GLY A 153 -0.83 -10.99 -2.31
CA GLY A 153 -0.80 -12.42 -2.59
C GLY A 153 -0.22 -13.23 -1.44
N TRP A 154 0.89 -12.75 -0.87
CA TRP A 154 1.51 -13.39 0.28
C TRP A 154 0.62 -13.30 1.53
N VAL A 155 0.06 -12.12 1.82
CA VAL A 155 -0.83 -11.89 2.97
C VAL A 155 -2.07 -12.79 2.87
N HIS A 156 -2.75 -12.79 1.73
CA HIS A 156 -3.91 -13.65 1.51
C HIS A 156 -3.58 -15.12 1.70
N LYS A 157 -2.49 -15.60 1.09
CA LYS A 157 -2.09 -17.02 1.13
C LYS A 157 -1.68 -17.47 2.53
N ASN A 158 -0.90 -16.66 3.25
CA ASN A 158 -0.23 -17.09 4.48
C ASN A 158 -1.00 -16.70 5.75
N LEU A 159 -1.71 -15.56 5.74
CA LEU A 159 -2.47 -15.09 6.90
C LEU A 159 -3.97 -15.40 6.80
N LYS A 160 -4.44 -15.80 5.61
CA LYS A 160 -5.86 -16.14 5.36
C LYS A 160 -6.82 -15.00 5.65
N ILE A 161 -6.41 -13.77 5.37
CA ILE A 161 -7.22 -12.57 5.54
C ILE A 161 -7.51 -11.90 4.19
N PRO A 162 -8.60 -11.12 4.08
CA PRO A 162 -8.86 -10.27 2.94
C PRO A 162 -7.73 -9.26 2.73
N ALA A 163 -7.24 -9.18 1.50
CA ALA A 163 -6.15 -8.29 1.12
C ALA A 163 -6.45 -7.64 -0.24
N THR A 164 -6.21 -6.35 -0.36
CA THR A 164 -6.45 -5.59 -1.59
C THR A 164 -5.34 -4.59 -1.84
N LEU A 165 -4.85 -4.56 -3.07
CA LEU A 165 -4.03 -3.50 -3.61
C LEU A 165 -4.95 -2.44 -4.21
N VAL A 166 -4.66 -1.18 -3.92
CA VAL A 166 -5.44 -0.02 -4.34
C VAL A 166 -4.55 0.86 -5.19
N GLU A 167 -4.93 1.11 -6.42
CA GLU A 167 -4.27 2.03 -7.33
C GLU A 167 -5.16 3.27 -7.50
N TYR A 168 -4.77 4.40 -6.96
CA TYR A 168 -5.49 5.65 -7.18
C TYR A 168 -5.55 6.01 -8.68
N LYS A 169 -6.52 6.87 -9.03
CA LYS A 169 -6.73 7.28 -10.42
C LYS A 169 -5.57 8.11 -10.97
N SER A 170 -5.05 9.02 -10.16
CA SER A 170 -3.92 9.91 -10.48
C SER A 170 -3.43 10.54 -9.19
N SER A 171 -2.21 11.06 -9.18
CA SER A 171 -1.67 11.80 -8.03
C SER A 171 -2.51 13.03 -7.68
N SER A 172 -3.08 13.71 -8.67
CA SER A 172 -3.97 14.87 -8.46
C SER A 172 -5.28 14.48 -7.78
N SER A 173 -5.75 13.24 -7.88
CA SER A 173 -6.96 12.78 -7.21
C SER A 173 -6.79 12.65 -5.68
N VAL A 174 -5.55 12.55 -5.22
CA VAL A 174 -5.18 12.43 -3.80
C VAL A 174 -4.79 13.79 -3.20
N SER A 175 -4.18 14.67 -4.00
CA SER A 175 -3.62 15.93 -3.54
C SER A 175 -4.67 17.03 -3.24
N THR A 176 -5.95 16.80 -3.52
CA THR A 176 -7.02 17.80 -3.41
C THR A 176 -7.72 17.86 -2.06
N GLN A 177 -7.29 17.08 -1.09
CA GLN A 177 -7.76 17.26 0.29
C GLN A 177 -6.86 18.28 1.01
N LYS A 178 -7.11 19.56 0.74
CA LYS A 178 -6.66 20.67 1.58
C LYS A 178 -7.67 20.95 2.66
#